data_361090a9f9f31a375b263e579a119b69
#
_entry.id   361090a9f9f31a375b263e579a119b69
#
_cell.length_a   1.000
_cell.length_b   1.000
_cell.length_c   1.000
_cell.angle_alpha   90.00
_cell.angle_beta   90.00
_cell.angle_gamma   90.00
#
_symmetry.space_group_name_H-M   'P 1'
#
loop_
_entity.id
_entity.type
_entity.pdbx_description
1 polymer ?
#
loop_
_entity_poly.entity_id
_entity_poly.type
_entity_poly.pdbx_seq_one_letter_code
_entity_poly.pdbx_strand_id
1 'polypeptide(L)'
;YPIDTAAARLTAGKFLNAGQTCIAPDYVLCHESKVDELVAAFEREIKERYPSLATTPDYTSVASDRQYARLQGLLAEAEAGGARVIRMNPAQETLAPETRVMAPTLVLGAKEDSRLMREEIFGPILPILPYKHLDDAIAYVNTHDRPLALYHFDLDGSRVEQVLERTIAGGVTTTVPGVGRVTS
;
A
#
# COMPACT_ATOMS: atom_id res chain seq x y z
N TYR A 1 8.31 -11.10 10.51
CA TYR A 1 8.90 -9.77 10.45
C TYR A 1 8.17 -8.82 11.41
N PRO A 2 8.87 -7.88 12.11
CA PRO A 2 8.22 -6.93 13.01
C PRO A 2 7.25 -6.01 12.24
N ILE A 3 5.98 -6.02 12.63
CA ILE A 3 4.91 -5.30 11.91
C ILE A 3 5.15 -3.78 11.93
N ASP A 4 5.57 -3.22 13.05
CA ASP A 4 5.86 -1.77 13.13
C ASP A 4 6.94 -1.35 12.13
N THR A 5 8.00 -2.15 11.98
CA THR A 5 9.06 -1.86 11.00
C THR A 5 8.54 -2.00 9.55
N ALA A 6 7.69 -2.98 9.28
CA ALA A 6 7.06 -3.13 7.97
C ALA A 6 6.14 -1.93 7.67
N ALA A 7 5.28 -1.55 8.62
CA ALA A 7 4.39 -0.39 8.50
C ALA A 7 5.18 0.91 8.25
N ALA A 8 6.27 1.15 9.00
CA ALA A 8 7.11 2.34 8.84
C ALA A 8 7.70 2.44 7.41
N ARG A 9 8.20 1.31 6.88
CA ARG A 9 8.76 1.25 5.52
C ARG A 9 7.69 1.37 4.44
N LEU A 10 6.55 0.70 4.61
CA LEU A 10 5.42 0.79 3.70
C LEU A 10 4.82 2.19 3.70
N THR A 11 4.69 2.82 4.87
CA THR A 11 4.24 4.21 5.00
C THR A 11 5.15 5.16 4.23
N ALA A 12 6.47 5.04 4.42
CA ALA A 12 7.44 5.84 3.67
C ALA A 12 7.35 5.57 2.17
N GLY A 13 7.31 4.31 1.74
CA GLY A 13 7.27 3.95 0.32
C GLY A 13 5.95 4.30 -0.37
N LYS A 14 4.81 4.16 0.34
CA LYS A 14 3.49 4.43 -0.24
C LYS A 14 3.12 5.89 -0.22
N PHE A 15 3.35 6.59 0.89
CA PHE A 15 2.82 7.94 1.06
C PHE A 15 3.81 9.06 0.74
N LEU A 16 5.06 8.72 0.45
CA LEU A 16 5.98 9.65 -0.22
C LEU A 16 5.33 10.14 -1.52
N ASN A 17 5.34 11.45 -1.73
CA ASN A 17 4.71 12.09 -2.88
C ASN A 17 3.23 11.68 -3.07
N ALA A 18 2.50 11.42 -1.97
CA ALA A 18 1.12 10.93 -1.97
C ALA A 18 0.90 9.69 -2.86
N GLY A 19 1.87 8.77 -2.91
CA GLY A 19 1.80 7.54 -3.69
C GLY A 19 1.94 7.72 -5.20
N GLN A 20 2.35 8.87 -5.66
CA GLN A 20 2.49 9.20 -7.09
C GLN A 20 3.91 8.89 -7.58
N THR A 21 4.33 7.63 -7.40
CA THR A 21 5.60 7.09 -7.88
C THR A 21 5.40 5.68 -8.42
N CYS A 22 6.12 5.33 -9.49
CA CYS A 22 6.00 4.04 -10.18
C CYS A 22 6.40 2.82 -9.34
N ILE A 23 7.13 3.01 -8.25
CA ILE A 23 7.53 1.95 -7.31
C ILE A 23 6.77 2.03 -5.98
N ALA A 24 5.80 2.95 -5.82
CA ALA A 24 4.96 2.95 -4.64
C ALA A 24 4.15 1.65 -4.56
N PRO A 25 4.07 0.99 -3.40
CA PRO A 25 3.24 -0.21 -3.25
C PRO A 25 1.80 0.06 -3.69
N ASP A 26 1.29 -0.75 -4.61
CA ASP A 26 -0.08 -0.59 -5.12
C ASP A 26 -1.08 -1.40 -4.29
N TYR A 27 -0.62 -2.49 -3.68
CA TYR A 27 -1.33 -3.26 -2.65
C TYR A 27 -0.34 -3.93 -1.69
N VAL A 28 -0.85 -4.42 -0.57
CA VAL A 28 -0.11 -5.21 0.41
C VAL A 28 -0.78 -6.55 0.62
N LEU A 29 -0.04 -7.63 0.41
CA LEU A 29 -0.44 -8.96 0.86
C LEU A 29 0.02 -9.12 2.32
N CYS A 30 -0.92 -9.40 3.24
CA CYS A 30 -0.65 -9.56 4.67
C CYS A 30 -1.27 -10.84 5.19
N HIS A 31 -0.52 -11.60 6.01
CA HIS A 31 -1.10 -12.78 6.64
C HIS A 31 -2.34 -12.39 7.47
N GLU A 32 -3.46 -13.12 7.31
CA GLU A 32 -4.76 -12.73 7.87
C GLU A 32 -4.72 -12.41 9.38
N SER A 33 -3.92 -13.17 10.15
CA SER A 33 -3.78 -12.94 11.59
C SER A 33 -3.03 -11.65 11.96
N LYS A 34 -2.46 -10.94 10.99
CA LYS A 34 -1.65 -9.73 11.20
C LYS A 34 -2.27 -8.46 10.61
N VAL A 35 -3.41 -8.56 9.95
CA VAL A 35 -4.05 -7.43 9.27
C VAL A 35 -4.40 -6.31 10.26
N ASP A 36 -5.05 -6.63 11.36
CA ASP A 36 -5.45 -5.60 12.34
C ASP A 36 -4.24 -4.94 13.02
N GLU A 37 -3.19 -5.73 13.32
CA GLU A 37 -1.93 -5.22 13.86
C GLU A 37 -1.24 -4.27 12.86
N LEU A 38 -1.24 -4.63 11.58
CA LEU A 38 -0.68 -3.80 10.50
C LEU A 38 -1.47 -2.50 10.33
N VAL A 39 -2.80 -2.55 10.34
CA VAL A 39 -3.65 -1.34 10.28
C VAL A 39 -3.34 -0.39 11.43
N ALA A 40 -3.30 -0.91 12.67
CA ALA A 40 -2.97 -0.10 13.84
C ALA A 40 -1.55 0.49 13.77
N ALA A 41 -0.59 -0.25 13.19
CA ALA A 41 0.76 0.25 12.97
C ALA A 41 0.80 1.38 11.93
N PHE A 42 0.05 1.27 10.83
CA PHE A 42 -0.11 2.38 9.86
C PHE A 42 -0.71 3.63 10.50
N GLU A 43 -1.74 3.50 11.32
CA GLU A 43 -2.35 4.64 12.00
C GLU A 43 -1.35 5.37 12.92
N ARG A 44 -0.50 4.63 13.65
CA ARG A 44 0.58 5.22 14.47
C ARG A 44 1.60 5.95 13.60
N GLU A 45 2.09 5.32 12.54
CA GLU A 45 3.09 5.88 11.64
C GLU A 45 2.58 7.15 10.93
N ILE A 46 1.34 7.15 10.46
CA ILE A 46 0.73 8.32 9.82
C ILE A 46 0.58 9.46 10.82
N LYS A 47 0.14 9.16 12.04
CA LYS A 47 0.00 10.17 13.10
C LYS A 47 1.34 10.81 13.47
N GLU A 48 2.42 10.03 13.47
CA GLU A 48 3.76 10.52 13.77
C GLU A 48 4.35 11.35 12.63
N ARG A 49 4.25 10.84 11.39
CA ARG A 49 4.86 11.50 10.20
C ARG A 49 4.07 12.69 9.70
N TYR A 50 2.75 12.61 9.73
CA TYR A 50 1.82 13.59 9.17
C TYR A 50 0.76 13.97 10.19
N PRO A 51 1.14 14.59 11.33
CA PRO A 51 0.18 14.96 12.38
C PRO A 51 -0.92 15.92 11.89
N SER A 52 -0.61 16.73 10.86
CA SER A 52 -1.56 17.57 10.13
C SER A 52 -1.31 17.39 8.64
N LEU A 53 -2.34 17.09 7.86
CA LEU A 53 -2.26 16.92 6.42
C LEU A 53 -2.38 18.24 5.65
N ALA A 54 -3.11 19.21 6.20
CA ALA A 54 -3.37 20.49 5.54
C ALA A 54 -2.20 21.47 5.64
N THR A 55 -1.37 21.37 6.69
CA THR A 55 -0.34 22.37 6.99
C THR A 55 1.08 21.84 6.98
N THR A 56 1.30 20.52 6.97
CA THR A 56 2.65 19.97 6.90
C THR A 56 3.27 20.18 5.52
N PRO A 57 4.53 20.62 5.43
CA PRO A 57 5.25 20.67 4.16
C PRO A 57 5.66 19.29 3.64
N ASP A 58 5.58 18.26 4.50
CA ASP A 58 6.08 16.91 4.21
C ASP A 58 5.05 16.02 3.49
N TYR A 59 3.80 16.48 3.36
CA TYR A 59 2.76 15.75 2.65
C TYR A 59 2.26 16.54 1.44
N THR A 60 2.29 15.92 0.27
CA THR A 60 1.95 16.58 -0.99
C THR A 60 0.51 16.31 -1.44
N SER A 61 -0.01 17.16 -2.31
CA SER A 61 -1.33 17.00 -2.94
C SER A 61 -1.27 16.08 -4.16
N VAL A 62 -2.44 15.61 -4.60
CA VAL A 62 -2.60 14.91 -5.88
C VAL A 62 -2.33 15.87 -7.03
N ALA A 63 -1.62 15.42 -8.07
CA ALA A 63 -1.05 16.25 -9.12
C ALA A 63 -2.08 17.06 -9.94
N SER A 64 -3.32 16.58 -10.09
CA SER A 64 -4.36 17.26 -10.87
C SER A 64 -5.75 16.95 -10.35
N ASP A 65 -6.72 17.86 -10.68
CA ASP A 65 -8.13 17.68 -10.33
C ASP A 65 -8.72 16.41 -10.96
N ARG A 66 -8.32 16.08 -12.18
CA ARG A 66 -8.74 14.85 -12.86
C ARG A 66 -8.29 13.61 -12.09
N GLN A 67 -7.03 13.58 -11.64
CA GLN A 67 -6.49 12.46 -10.86
C GLN A 67 -7.13 12.39 -9.48
N TYR A 68 -7.34 13.52 -8.82
CA TYR A 68 -8.04 13.59 -7.55
C TYR A 68 -9.47 13.02 -7.67
N ALA A 69 -10.24 13.45 -8.68
CA ALA A 69 -11.59 12.94 -8.92
C ALA A 69 -11.59 11.43 -9.23
N ARG A 70 -10.60 10.93 -9.99
CA ARG A 70 -10.44 9.49 -10.25
C ARG A 70 -10.24 8.71 -8.96
N LEU A 71 -9.33 9.14 -8.10
CA LEU A 71 -9.04 8.48 -6.83
C LEU A 71 -10.25 8.49 -5.88
N GLN A 72 -10.98 9.60 -5.81
CA GLN A 72 -12.25 9.66 -5.07
C GLN A 72 -13.28 8.68 -5.63
N GLY A 73 -13.35 8.55 -6.94
CA GLY A 73 -14.24 7.57 -7.61
C GLY A 73 -13.88 6.12 -7.28
N LEU A 74 -12.57 5.78 -7.21
CA LEU A 74 -12.11 4.45 -6.80
C LEU A 74 -12.54 4.13 -5.36
N LEU A 75 -12.42 5.08 -4.44
CA LEU A 75 -12.85 4.88 -3.05
C LEU A 75 -14.36 4.74 -2.94
N ALA A 76 -15.13 5.57 -3.63
CA ALA A 76 -16.58 5.49 -3.62
C ALA A 76 -17.09 4.15 -4.17
N GLU A 77 -16.47 3.64 -5.24
CA GLU A 77 -16.77 2.32 -5.79
C GLU A 77 -16.44 1.20 -4.80
N ALA A 78 -15.28 1.27 -4.15
CA ALA A 78 -14.86 0.29 -3.16
C ALA A 78 -15.82 0.26 -1.95
N GLU A 79 -16.22 1.44 -1.43
CA GLU A 79 -17.20 1.56 -0.34
C GLU A 79 -18.57 0.99 -0.75
N ALA A 80 -19.06 1.35 -1.92
CA ALA A 80 -20.32 0.81 -2.45
C ALA A 80 -20.25 -0.71 -2.66
N GLY A 81 -19.06 -1.23 -2.96
CA GLY A 81 -18.77 -2.66 -3.06
C GLY A 81 -18.69 -3.39 -1.72
N GLY A 82 -18.76 -2.68 -0.58
CA GLY A 82 -18.69 -3.23 0.77
C GLY A 82 -17.28 -3.26 1.39
N ALA A 83 -16.29 -2.64 0.76
CA ALA A 83 -14.96 -2.52 1.33
C ALA A 83 -14.94 -1.58 2.56
N ARG A 84 -14.12 -1.90 3.55
CA ARG A 84 -13.84 -1.03 4.68
C ARG A 84 -12.76 -0.02 4.27
N VAL A 85 -13.10 1.25 4.20
CA VAL A 85 -12.19 2.35 3.87
C VAL A 85 -11.80 3.09 5.14
N ILE A 86 -10.49 3.15 5.42
CA ILE A 86 -9.91 3.77 6.62
C ILE A 86 -9.10 4.99 6.16
N ARG A 87 -9.67 6.18 6.31
CA ARG A 87 -9.00 7.44 6.02
C ARG A 87 -8.23 7.92 7.24
N MET A 88 -6.91 7.97 7.12
CA MET A 88 -6.01 8.38 8.22
C MET A 88 -5.80 9.89 8.18
N ASN A 89 -6.59 10.61 8.95
CA ASN A 89 -6.53 12.07 9.13
C ASN A 89 -6.39 12.39 10.62
N PRO A 90 -5.17 12.40 11.17
CA PRO A 90 -4.94 12.46 12.61
C PRO A 90 -5.51 13.71 13.28
N ALA A 91 -5.44 14.87 12.62
CA ALA A 91 -5.97 16.12 13.13
C ALA A 91 -7.46 16.33 12.84
N GLN A 92 -8.12 15.38 12.15
CA GLN A 92 -9.53 15.47 11.75
C GLN A 92 -9.84 16.76 10.94
N GLU A 93 -8.90 17.17 10.11
CA GLU A 93 -8.98 18.39 9.33
C GLU A 93 -10.01 18.30 8.21
N THR A 94 -10.65 19.41 7.88
CA THR A 94 -11.40 19.53 6.63
C THR A 94 -10.41 19.72 5.49
N LEU A 95 -10.26 18.69 4.64
CA LEU A 95 -9.40 18.75 3.47
C LEU A 95 -10.23 19.27 2.28
N ALA A 96 -10.04 20.54 1.97
CA ALA A 96 -10.80 21.21 0.90
C ALA A 96 -10.43 20.61 -0.48
N PRO A 97 -11.40 20.21 -1.32
CA PRO A 97 -11.14 19.55 -2.61
C PRO A 97 -10.21 20.34 -3.55
N GLU A 98 -10.26 21.64 -3.50
CA GLU A 98 -9.42 22.54 -4.30
C GLU A 98 -7.94 22.45 -3.96
N THR A 99 -7.60 21.98 -2.77
CA THR A 99 -6.20 21.72 -2.36
C THR A 99 -5.66 20.43 -2.95
N ARG A 100 -6.55 19.53 -3.36
CA ARG A 100 -6.25 18.16 -3.80
C ARG A 100 -5.46 17.34 -2.77
N VAL A 101 -5.42 17.77 -1.52
CA VAL A 101 -4.87 16.97 -0.42
C VAL A 101 -5.83 15.84 -0.14
N MET A 102 -5.32 14.61 -0.18
CA MET A 102 -6.10 13.41 0.04
C MET A 102 -5.47 12.62 1.19
N ALA A 103 -6.26 12.32 2.23
CA ALA A 103 -5.75 11.57 3.36
C ALA A 103 -5.18 10.21 2.95
N PRO A 104 -4.04 9.77 3.51
CA PRO A 104 -3.59 8.40 3.42
C PRO A 104 -4.73 7.43 3.75
N THR A 105 -5.01 6.48 2.88
CA THR A 105 -6.21 5.65 2.99
C THR A 105 -5.88 4.18 2.83
N LEU A 106 -6.29 3.35 3.80
CA LEU A 106 -6.25 1.90 3.68
C LEU A 106 -7.62 1.38 3.23
N VAL A 107 -7.61 0.32 2.41
CA VAL A 107 -8.84 -0.34 1.95
C VAL A 107 -8.73 -1.84 2.24
N LEU A 108 -9.71 -2.38 2.98
CA LEU A 108 -9.80 -3.81 3.28
C LEU A 108 -11.07 -4.40 2.63
N GLY A 109 -10.94 -5.61 2.08
CA GLY A 109 -12.06 -6.30 1.47
C GLY A 109 -12.52 -5.68 0.15
N ALA A 110 -11.64 -5.00 -0.58
CA ALA A 110 -11.90 -4.57 -1.95
C ALA A 110 -12.19 -5.79 -2.83
N LYS A 111 -13.19 -5.70 -3.70
CA LYS A 111 -13.50 -6.76 -4.66
C LYS A 111 -12.40 -6.81 -5.73
N GLU A 112 -11.98 -8.02 -6.09
CA GLU A 112 -10.91 -8.25 -7.05
C GLU A 112 -11.24 -7.73 -8.46
N ASP A 113 -12.51 -7.70 -8.82
CA ASP A 113 -12.99 -7.16 -10.09
C ASP A 113 -13.25 -5.65 -10.08
N SER A 114 -13.04 -4.96 -8.93
CA SER A 114 -13.16 -3.52 -8.83
C SER A 114 -12.04 -2.80 -9.58
N ARG A 115 -12.31 -1.57 -9.99
CA ARG A 115 -11.30 -0.72 -10.63
C ARG A 115 -10.11 -0.46 -9.72
N LEU A 116 -10.32 -0.38 -8.40
CA LEU A 116 -9.26 -0.19 -7.43
C LEU A 116 -8.21 -1.31 -7.49
N MET A 117 -8.62 -2.55 -7.83
CA MET A 117 -7.73 -3.71 -7.89
C MET A 117 -7.19 -4.00 -9.29
N ARG A 118 -7.72 -3.33 -10.33
CA ARG A 118 -7.34 -3.55 -11.74
C ARG A 118 -6.55 -2.41 -12.35
N GLU A 119 -6.71 -1.19 -11.84
CA GLU A 119 -6.01 -0.01 -12.34
C GLU A 119 -4.84 0.33 -11.41
N GLU A 120 -3.71 0.79 -11.97
CA GLU A 120 -2.64 1.40 -11.16
C GLU A 120 -3.21 2.57 -10.36
N ILE A 121 -3.06 2.54 -9.04
CA ILE A 121 -3.67 3.55 -8.17
C ILE A 121 -3.00 4.91 -8.37
N PHE A 122 -1.68 4.97 -8.32
CA PHE A 122 -0.89 6.21 -8.44
C PHE A 122 -1.43 7.34 -7.55
N GLY A 123 -1.63 6.99 -6.28
CA GLY A 123 -2.25 7.87 -5.29
C GLY A 123 -2.16 7.31 -3.87
N PRO A 124 -2.62 8.06 -2.83
CA PRO A 124 -2.43 7.69 -1.43
C PRO A 124 -3.47 6.69 -0.91
N ILE A 125 -3.78 5.67 -1.70
CA ILE A 125 -4.71 4.59 -1.36
C ILE A 125 -3.93 3.28 -1.38
N LEU A 126 -4.08 2.47 -0.33
CA LEU A 126 -3.39 1.19 -0.18
C LEU A 126 -4.37 0.07 0.20
N PRO A 127 -4.76 -0.78 -0.74
CA PRO A 127 -5.46 -2.03 -0.46
C PRO A 127 -4.59 -2.98 0.36
N ILE A 128 -5.21 -3.63 1.37
CA ILE A 128 -4.61 -4.71 2.15
C ILE A 128 -5.40 -5.99 1.89
N LEU A 129 -4.70 -6.99 1.36
CA LEU A 129 -5.25 -8.28 0.95
C LEU A 129 -4.78 -9.35 1.92
N PRO A 130 -5.70 -9.99 2.67
CA PRO A 130 -5.33 -11.06 3.57
C PRO A 130 -5.00 -12.35 2.81
N TYR A 131 -3.99 -13.09 3.28
CA TYR A 131 -3.70 -14.43 2.83
C TYR A 131 -3.53 -15.39 4.02
N LYS A 132 -3.71 -16.71 3.82
CA LYS A 132 -3.52 -17.74 4.85
C LYS A 132 -2.17 -18.44 4.72
N HIS A 133 -1.82 -18.82 3.51
CA HIS A 133 -0.57 -19.51 3.22
C HIS A 133 0.27 -18.70 2.25
N LEU A 134 1.60 -18.76 2.39
CA LEU A 134 2.51 -18.05 1.49
C LEU A 134 2.28 -18.40 0.02
N ASP A 135 1.89 -19.65 -0.24
CA ASP A 135 1.53 -20.12 -1.59
C ASP A 135 0.36 -19.34 -2.20
N ASP A 136 -0.62 -18.92 -1.38
CA ASP A 136 -1.75 -18.10 -1.85
C ASP A 136 -1.25 -16.71 -2.30
N ALA A 137 -0.35 -16.12 -1.53
CA ALA A 137 0.26 -14.83 -1.87
C ALA A 137 1.10 -14.90 -3.16
N ILE A 138 1.91 -15.96 -3.30
CA ILE A 138 2.70 -16.21 -4.52
C ILE A 138 1.77 -16.42 -5.72
N ALA A 139 0.73 -17.21 -5.57
CA ALA A 139 -0.26 -17.46 -6.62
C ALA A 139 -0.95 -16.15 -7.05
N TYR A 140 -1.34 -15.31 -6.06
CA TYR A 140 -1.95 -14.01 -6.33
C TYR A 140 -1.04 -13.14 -7.21
N VAL A 141 0.24 -12.97 -6.83
CA VAL A 141 1.20 -12.20 -7.63
C VAL A 141 1.34 -12.76 -9.05
N ASN A 142 1.38 -14.07 -9.21
CA ASN A 142 1.60 -14.72 -10.51
C ASN A 142 0.36 -14.73 -11.43
N THR A 143 -0.84 -14.50 -10.89
CA THR A 143 -2.07 -14.39 -11.69
C THR A 143 -2.33 -12.99 -12.23
N HIS A 144 -1.54 -12.01 -11.79
CA HIS A 144 -1.62 -10.62 -12.22
C HIS A 144 -0.46 -10.25 -13.16
N ASP A 145 -0.53 -9.08 -13.76
CA ASP A 145 0.57 -8.52 -14.54
C ASP A 145 1.83 -8.38 -13.70
N ARG A 146 2.99 -8.57 -14.33
CA ARG A 146 4.28 -8.51 -13.64
C ARG A 146 4.48 -7.15 -12.98
N PRO A 147 4.67 -7.08 -11.65
CA PRO A 147 4.91 -5.83 -10.99
C PRO A 147 6.29 -5.26 -11.33
N LEU A 148 6.39 -3.94 -11.37
CA LEU A 148 7.68 -3.26 -11.51
C LEU A 148 8.57 -3.51 -10.30
N ALA A 149 8.00 -3.52 -9.09
CA ALA A 149 8.71 -3.77 -7.85
C ALA A 149 7.93 -4.72 -6.93
N LEU A 150 8.66 -5.61 -6.25
CA LEU A 150 8.14 -6.49 -5.21
C LEU A 150 8.94 -6.27 -3.92
N TYR A 151 8.25 -6.02 -2.83
CA TYR A 151 8.81 -5.82 -1.49
C TYR A 151 8.41 -6.99 -0.60
N HIS A 152 9.38 -7.77 -0.11
CA HIS A 152 9.11 -8.91 0.75
C HIS A 152 9.70 -8.71 2.15
N PHE A 153 8.84 -8.73 3.16
CA PHE A 153 9.17 -8.53 4.57
C PHE A 153 9.13 -9.87 5.30
N ASP A 154 10.27 -10.51 5.46
CA ASP A 154 10.41 -11.75 6.23
C ASP A 154 11.79 -11.81 6.90
N LEU A 155 11.93 -12.67 7.93
CA LEU A 155 13.19 -13.01 8.60
C LEU A 155 13.62 -14.45 8.29
N ASP A 156 12.77 -15.25 7.71
CA ASP A 156 13.05 -16.62 7.31
C ASP A 156 13.60 -16.68 5.89
N GLY A 157 14.90 -17.01 5.78
CA GLY A 157 15.59 -17.08 4.50
C GLY A 157 14.97 -18.09 3.52
N SER A 158 14.40 -19.19 4.01
CA SER A 158 13.77 -20.20 3.14
C SER A 158 12.48 -19.68 2.50
N ARG A 159 11.67 -18.90 3.24
CA ARG A 159 10.49 -18.25 2.69
C ARG A 159 10.86 -17.13 1.72
N VAL A 160 11.92 -16.39 2.02
CA VAL A 160 12.46 -15.38 1.09
C VAL A 160 12.89 -16.04 -0.22
N GLU A 161 13.67 -17.12 -0.16
CA GLU A 161 14.11 -17.86 -1.35
C GLU A 161 12.93 -18.40 -2.15
N GLN A 162 11.92 -18.97 -1.48
CA GLN A 162 10.70 -19.46 -2.11
C GLN A 162 9.97 -18.34 -2.89
N VAL A 163 9.87 -17.14 -2.34
CA VAL A 163 9.27 -15.99 -3.04
C VAL A 163 10.11 -15.58 -4.24
N LEU A 164 11.44 -15.48 -4.08
CA LEU A 164 12.35 -15.09 -5.16
C LEU A 164 12.37 -16.07 -6.32
N GLU A 165 12.27 -17.38 -6.05
CA GLU A 165 12.28 -18.42 -7.09
C GLU A 165 10.94 -18.54 -7.82
N ARG A 166 9.83 -18.20 -7.15
CA ARG A 166 8.48 -18.48 -7.65
C ARG A 166 7.72 -17.24 -8.10
N THR A 167 8.32 -16.04 -8.01
CA THR A 167 7.73 -14.79 -8.52
C THR A 167 8.68 -14.09 -9.48
N ILE A 168 8.11 -13.26 -10.35
CA ILE A 168 8.88 -12.42 -11.29
C ILE A 168 8.42 -10.97 -11.13
N ALA A 169 9.39 -10.08 -10.90
CA ALA A 169 9.17 -8.63 -10.84
C ALA A 169 10.33 -7.91 -11.55
N GLY A 170 10.17 -6.64 -11.86
CA GLY A 170 11.24 -5.80 -12.41
C GLY A 170 12.37 -5.60 -11.41
N GLY A 171 12.06 -5.48 -10.13
CA GLY A 171 13.02 -5.48 -9.03
C GLY A 171 12.41 -6.10 -7.78
N VAL A 172 13.22 -6.79 -6.97
CA VAL A 172 12.79 -7.37 -5.70
C VAL A 172 13.65 -6.83 -4.57
N THR A 173 13.01 -6.31 -3.52
CA THR A 173 13.68 -5.91 -2.27
C THR A 173 13.24 -6.82 -1.14
N THR A 174 14.20 -7.43 -0.45
CA THR A 174 13.96 -8.28 0.71
C THR A 174 14.61 -7.68 1.96
N THR A 175 14.14 -8.10 3.13
CA THR A 175 14.62 -7.59 4.42
C THR A 175 15.67 -8.48 5.08
N VAL A 176 16.02 -9.63 4.50
CA VAL A 176 17.07 -10.51 5.01
C VAL A 176 18.43 -9.97 4.58
N PRO A 177 19.39 -9.74 5.52
CA PRO A 177 20.74 -9.33 5.17
C PRO A 177 21.41 -10.38 4.27
N GLY A 178 21.96 -9.95 3.14
CA GLY A 178 22.70 -10.79 2.20
C GLY A 178 21.89 -11.41 1.06
N VAL A 179 20.58 -11.24 1.02
CA VAL A 179 19.71 -11.69 -0.08
C VAL A 179 19.14 -10.47 -0.80
N GLY A 180 19.97 -9.80 -1.56
CA GLY A 180 19.53 -8.75 -2.48
C GLY A 180 19.93 -9.16 -3.90
N ARG A 181 18.98 -9.61 -4.71
CA ARG A 181 19.17 -9.69 -6.15
C ARG A 181 18.40 -8.54 -6.80
N VAL A 182 19.15 -7.60 -7.36
CA VAL A 182 18.63 -6.73 -8.43
C VAL A 182 18.85 -7.50 -9.72
N THR A 183 17.81 -8.02 -10.32
CA THR A 183 17.88 -8.57 -11.69
C THR A 183 17.57 -7.42 -12.64
N SER A 184 18.58 -6.99 -13.36
CA SER A 184 18.44 -6.11 -14.53
C SER A 184 17.78 -6.82 -15.70
#